data_e708a244745c2a292cbb8e3afbcf871e
#
_entry.id   e708a244745c2a292cbb8e3afbcf871e
#
_cell.length_a   1.000
_cell.length_b   1.000
_cell.length_c   1.000
_cell.angle_alpha   90.00
_cell.angle_beta   90.00
_cell.angle_gamma   90.00
#
_symmetry.space_group_name_H-M   'P 1'
#
loop_
_entity.id
_entity.type
_entity.pdbx_description
1 polymer ?
#
loop_
_entity_poly.entity_id
_entity_poly.type
_entity_poly.pdbx_seq_one_letter_code
_entity_poly.pdbx_strand_id
1 'polypeptide(L)'
;MIVMFTARRLKPGAWEQFRRAWDPGDDKPPGFKRAYHARNIRDEDEVISFGLFDMTKDDYHRWRSDADAQETQRVDHLSAFVLNEPVSGVYEVIDTVDE
;
A
#
# COMPACT_ATOMS: atom_id res chain seq x y z
N MET A 1 8.33 9.42 9.94
CA MET A 1 8.13 8.84 8.60
C MET A 1 7.52 7.45 8.75
N ILE A 2 6.41 7.24 8.07
CA ILE A 2 5.70 5.95 8.05
C ILE A 2 5.82 5.34 6.66
N VAL A 3 5.97 4.02 6.61
CA VAL A 3 5.94 3.23 5.38
C VAL A 3 4.76 2.26 5.47
N MET A 4 3.85 2.32 4.52
CA MET A 4 2.82 1.30 4.36
C MET A 4 3.29 0.34 3.28
N PHE A 5 3.38 -0.94 3.60
CA PHE A 5 4.00 -1.94 2.73
C PHE A 5 3.08 -3.15 2.58
N THR A 6 2.95 -3.63 1.34
CA THR A 6 2.28 -4.90 1.03
C THR A 6 3.08 -5.67 0.00
N ALA A 7 3.11 -6.98 0.15
CA ALA A 7 3.57 -7.89 -0.88
C ALA A 7 2.39 -8.76 -1.30
N ARG A 8 2.10 -8.80 -2.59
CA ARG A 8 0.93 -9.51 -3.11
C ARG A 8 1.30 -10.35 -4.31
N ARG A 9 0.60 -11.48 -4.45
CA ARG A 9 0.55 -12.21 -5.71
C ARG A 9 -0.78 -11.88 -6.39
N LEU A 10 -0.71 -11.32 -7.58
CA LEU A 10 -1.89 -10.97 -8.36
C LEU A 10 -2.38 -12.17 -9.18
N LYS A 11 -3.64 -12.13 -9.56
CA LYS A 11 -4.14 -13.05 -10.57
C LYS A 11 -3.40 -12.79 -11.88
N PRO A 12 -3.15 -13.82 -12.70
CA PRO A 12 -2.41 -13.65 -13.95
C PRO A 12 -2.99 -12.54 -14.82
N GLY A 13 -2.13 -11.61 -15.24
CA GLY A 13 -2.53 -10.50 -16.11
C GLY A 13 -3.36 -9.41 -15.46
N ALA A 14 -3.50 -9.40 -14.14
CA ALA A 14 -4.41 -8.47 -13.44
C ALA A 14 -3.77 -7.14 -13.02
N TRP A 15 -2.54 -6.87 -13.44
CA TRP A 15 -1.82 -5.67 -12.99
C TRP A 15 -2.59 -4.36 -13.24
N GLU A 16 -3.09 -4.17 -14.45
CA GLU A 16 -3.75 -2.90 -14.78
C GLU A 16 -5.03 -2.70 -13.99
N GLN A 17 -5.82 -3.74 -13.83
CA GLN A 17 -7.04 -3.69 -13.02
C GLN A 17 -6.71 -3.42 -11.55
N PHE A 18 -5.70 -4.10 -11.03
CA PHE A 18 -5.23 -3.90 -9.66
C PHE A 18 -4.78 -2.45 -9.45
N ARG A 19 -3.97 -1.92 -10.36
CA ARG A 19 -3.44 -0.55 -10.24
C ARG A 19 -4.56 0.48 -10.22
N ARG A 20 -5.57 0.33 -11.05
CA ARG A 20 -6.72 1.24 -11.07
C ARG A 20 -7.52 1.16 -9.77
N ALA A 21 -7.75 -0.06 -9.28
CA ALA A 21 -8.49 -0.26 -8.04
C ALA A 21 -7.71 0.22 -6.81
N TRP A 22 -6.39 0.20 -6.87
CA TRP A 22 -5.53 0.61 -5.77
C TRP A 22 -5.57 2.13 -5.54
N ASP A 23 -5.76 2.92 -6.58
CA ASP A 23 -5.69 4.38 -6.49
C ASP A 23 -6.80 4.91 -5.57
N PRO A 24 -6.45 5.58 -4.46
CA PRO A 24 -7.44 6.13 -3.54
C PRO A 24 -8.06 7.45 -4.02
N GLY A 25 -7.66 7.97 -5.20
CA GLY A 25 -8.13 9.26 -5.69
C GLY A 25 -7.69 10.39 -4.78
N ASP A 26 -8.66 11.19 -4.32
CA ASP A 26 -8.40 12.32 -3.44
C ASP A 26 -8.32 11.92 -1.95
N ASP A 27 -8.59 10.67 -1.61
CA ASP A 27 -8.64 10.18 -0.22
C ASP A 27 -7.28 9.67 0.27
N LYS A 28 -6.18 10.28 -0.18
CA LYS A 28 -4.85 9.91 0.28
C LYS A 28 -4.65 10.28 1.75
N PRO A 29 -3.93 9.43 2.51
CA PRO A 29 -3.60 9.78 3.88
C PRO A 29 -2.81 11.10 3.97
N PRO A 30 -2.96 11.85 5.07
CA PRO A 30 -2.16 13.07 5.26
C PRO A 30 -0.69 12.75 5.28
N GLY A 31 0.13 13.68 4.76
CA GLY A 31 1.57 13.50 4.71
C GLY A 31 2.07 12.60 3.59
N PHE A 32 1.19 12.15 2.70
CA PHE A 32 1.59 11.32 1.57
C PHE A 32 2.69 12.00 0.74
N LYS A 33 3.78 11.27 0.48
CA LYS A 33 4.89 11.76 -0.33
C LYS A 33 4.95 11.08 -1.69
N ARG A 34 4.98 9.74 -1.69
CA ARG A 34 4.98 8.95 -2.92
C ARG A 34 4.69 7.51 -2.61
N ALA A 35 4.34 6.76 -3.63
CA ALA A 35 4.20 5.32 -3.54
C ALA A 35 4.91 4.66 -4.70
N TYR A 36 5.35 3.44 -4.47
CA TYR A 36 5.98 2.61 -5.48
C TYR A 36 5.22 1.30 -5.60
N HIS A 37 5.06 0.87 -6.83
CA HIS A 37 4.69 -0.52 -7.14
C HIS A 37 5.89 -1.12 -7.85
N ALA A 38 6.43 -2.20 -7.31
CA ALA A 38 7.58 -2.86 -7.90
C ALA A 38 7.23 -4.32 -8.20
N ARG A 39 7.58 -4.76 -9.38
CA ARG A 39 7.31 -6.11 -9.86
C ARG A 39 8.57 -6.95 -9.68
N ASN A 40 8.40 -8.21 -9.24
CA ASN A 40 9.51 -9.14 -9.19
C ASN A 40 10.03 -9.36 -10.62
N ILE A 41 11.33 -9.18 -10.83
CA ILE A 41 11.92 -9.32 -12.17
C ILE A 41 11.88 -10.74 -12.71
N ARG A 42 11.57 -11.73 -11.87
CA ARG A 42 11.47 -13.15 -12.24
C ARG A 42 10.04 -13.68 -12.22
N ASP A 43 9.08 -12.87 -11.77
CA ASP A 43 7.69 -13.29 -11.63
C ASP A 43 6.79 -12.06 -11.77
N GLU A 44 6.21 -11.88 -12.92
CA GLU A 44 5.44 -10.68 -13.25
C GLU A 44 4.15 -10.53 -12.44
N ASP A 45 3.67 -11.57 -11.80
CA ASP A 45 2.46 -11.52 -10.99
C ASP A 45 2.74 -11.25 -9.50
N GLU A 46 4.01 -11.18 -9.12
CA GLU A 46 4.40 -10.82 -7.76
C GLU A 46 4.77 -9.34 -7.68
N VAL A 47 3.99 -8.59 -6.90
CA VAL A 47 4.12 -7.13 -6.81
C VAL A 47 4.22 -6.71 -5.35
N ILE A 48 5.20 -5.86 -5.06
CA ILE A 48 5.23 -5.14 -3.78
C ILE A 48 4.73 -3.71 -4.00
N SER A 49 4.04 -3.20 -3.01
CA SER A 49 3.57 -1.81 -3.02
C SER A 49 3.96 -1.17 -1.70
N PHE A 50 4.56 0.02 -1.77
CA PHE A 50 4.86 0.74 -0.54
C PHE A 50 4.70 2.24 -0.74
N GLY A 51 4.09 2.87 0.26
CA GLY A 51 3.88 4.30 0.30
C GLY A 51 4.70 4.94 1.42
N LEU A 52 5.22 6.13 1.17
CA LEU A 52 5.97 6.92 2.12
C LEU A 52 5.13 8.10 2.58
N PHE A 53 5.07 8.30 3.90
CA PHE A 53 4.20 9.31 4.51
C PHE A 53 4.98 10.09 5.56
N ASP A 54 4.95 11.42 5.43
CA ASP A 54 5.53 12.31 6.44
C ASP A 54 4.49 12.49 7.55
N MET A 55 4.48 11.54 8.47
CA MET A 55 3.60 11.55 9.62
C MET A 55 4.24 10.78 10.76
N THR A 56 3.79 11.06 11.98
CA THR A 56 4.20 10.31 13.17
C THR A 56 3.32 9.05 13.32
N LYS A 57 3.75 8.14 14.18
CA LYS A 57 2.94 6.98 14.55
C LYS A 57 1.58 7.41 15.13
N ASP A 58 1.56 8.45 15.96
CA ASP A 58 0.31 8.95 16.56
C ASP A 58 -0.62 9.56 15.51
N ASP A 59 -0.05 10.29 14.53
CA ASP A 59 -0.82 10.82 13.40
C ASP A 59 -1.44 9.69 12.59
N TYR A 60 -0.69 8.63 12.35
CA TYR A 60 -1.20 7.47 11.65
C TYR A 60 -2.38 6.83 12.37
N HIS A 61 -2.28 6.64 13.67
CA HIS A 61 -3.36 6.03 14.46
C HIS A 61 -4.63 6.89 14.43
N ARG A 62 -4.49 8.20 14.51
CA ARG A 62 -5.64 9.11 14.41
C ARG A 62 -6.30 9.05 13.05
N TRP A 63 -5.50 9.11 11.98
CA TRP A 63 -6.03 9.01 10.61
C TRP A 63 -6.73 7.68 10.37
N ARG A 64 -6.09 6.58 10.77
CA ARG A 64 -6.63 5.23 10.54
C ARG A 64 -7.97 5.02 11.24
N SER A 65 -8.11 5.55 12.44
CA SER A 65 -9.37 5.50 13.19
C SER A 65 -10.51 6.18 12.44
N ASP A 66 -10.22 7.34 11.81
CA ASP A 66 -11.22 8.11 11.06
C ASP A 66 -11.51 7.53 9.67
N ALA A 67 -10.57 6.80 9.08
CA ALA A 67 -10.64 6.32 7.70
C ALA A 67 -10.99 4.82 7.59
N ASP A 68 -11.33 4.18 8.69
CA ASP A 68 -11.44 2.70 8.73
C ASP A 68 -12.44 2.14 7.73
N ALA A 69 -13.61 2.75 7.60
CA ALA A 69 -14.64 2.26 6.68
C ALA A 69 -14.22 2.37 5.21
N GLN A 70 -13.56 3.46 4.84
CA GLN A 70 -13.07 3.68 3.48
C GLN A 70 -11.96 2.70 3.12
N GLU A 71 -11.03 2.46 4.05
CA GLU A 71 -9.95 1.52 3.84
C GLU A 71 -10.47 0.08 3.70
N THR A 72 -11.47 -0.30 4.48
CA THR A 72 -12.09 -1.62 4.37
C THR A 72 -12.71 -1.82 2.98
N GLN A 73 -13.44 -0.84 2.47
CA GLN A 73 -14.03 -0.91 1.12
C GLN A 73 -12.96 -1.03 0.05
N ARG A 74 -11.88 -0.27 0.17
CA ARG A 74 -10.78 -0.30 -0.79
C ARG A 74 -10.10 -1.66 -0.81
N VAL A 75 -9.82 -2.25 0.35
CA VAL A 75 -9.22 -3.57 0.46
C VAL A 75 -10.12 -4.63 -0.14
N ASP A 76 -11.42 -4.59 0.12
CA ASP A 76 -12.38 -5.52 -0.46
C ASP A 76 -12.38 -5.44 -1.98
N HIS A 77 -12.33 -4.23 -2.54
CA HIS A 77 -12.27 -4.03 -3.99
C HIS A 77 -10.99 -4.61 -4.59
N LEU A 78 -9.83 -4.38 -3.94
CA LEU A 78 -8.55 -4.92 -4.37
C LEU A 78 -8.52 -6.45 -4.37
N SER A 79 -9.22 -7.08 -3.44
CA SER A 79 -9.18 -8.53 -3.27
C SER A 79 -9.62 -9.29 -4.51
N ALA A 80 -10.41 -8.67 -5.38
CA ALA A 80 -10.85 -9.29 -6.64
C ALA A 80 -9.68 -9.64 -7.57
N PHE A 81 -8.54 -8.96 -7.43
CA PHE A 81 -7.38 -9.08 -8.32
C PHE A 81 -6.17 -9.75 -7.65
N VAL A 82 -6.31 -10.18 -6.41
CA VAL A 82 -5.20 -10.67 -5.58
C VAL A 82 -5.44 -12.13 -5.21
N LEU A 83 -4.43 -12.98 -5.45
CA LEU A 83 -4.46 -14.38 -5.04
C LEU A 83 -4.07 -14.55 -3.58
N ASN A 84 -3.02 -13.86 -3.15
CA ASN A 84 -2.63 -13.84 -1.74
C ASN A 84 -1.84 -12.58 -1.41
N GLU A 85 -1.72 -12.30 -0.13
CA GLU A 85 -1.02 -11.13 0.39
C GLU A 85 -0.15 -11.58 1.59
N PRO A 86 1.03 -12.18 1.32
CA PRO A 86 1.86 -12.75 2.38
C PRO A 86 2.42 -11.72 3.36
N VAL A 87 2.55 -10.46 2.95
CA VAL A 87 3.02 -9.40 3.85
C VAL A 87 2.13 -8.18 3.70
N SER A 88 1.67 -7.66 4.83
CA SER A 88 0.95 -6.39 4.89
C SER A 88 1.23 -5.75 6.24
N GLY A 89 1.67 -4.50 6.23
CA GLY A 89 1.95 -3.82 7.48
C GLY A 89 2.22 -2.35 7.31
N VAL A 90 2.24 -1.68 8.45
CA VAL A 90 2.57 -0.26 8.57
C VAL A 90 3.78 -0.18 9.48
N TYR A 91 4.81 0.51 9.01
CA TYR A 91 6.12 0.50 9.65
C TYR A 91 6.57 1.92 9.91
N GLU A 92 7.18 2.13 11.07
CA GLU A 92 7.83 3.40 11.40
C GLU A 92 9.29 3.32 10.95
N VAL A 93 9.76 4.32 10.22
CA VAL A 93 11.18 4.41 9.85
C VAL A 93 11.98 4.71 11.11
N ILE A 94 12.92 3.84 11.45
CA ILE A 94 13.75 3.99 12.66
C ILE A 94 15.20 4.35 12.34
N ASP A 95 15.61 4.25 11.09
CA ASP A 95 16.97 4.60 10.66
C ASP A 95 16.95 4.85 9.16
N THR A 96 17.80 5.77 8.71
CA THR A 96 17.96 6.11 7.29
C THR A 96 19.45 6.10 6.96
N VAL A 97 19.79 5.35 5.92
CA VAL A 97 21.16 5.30 5.43
C VAL A 97 21.18 5.89 4.02
N ASP A 98 21.93 6.94 3.83
CA ASP A 98 22.12 7.59 2.54
C ASP A 98 23.45 7.20 1.92
N GLU A 99 23.62 7.51 0.63
CA GLU A 99 24.89 7.26 -0.07
C GLU A 99 26.06 8.00 0.52
#